data_45fd7f6757b2f71af39587d35a7bacf4
#
_entry.id   45fd7f6757b2f71af39587d35a7bacf4
#
_cell.length_a   1.000
_cell.length_b   1.000
_cell.length_c   1.000
_cell.angle_alpha   90.00
_cell.angle_beta   90.00
_cell.angle_gamma   90.00
#
_symmetry.space_group_name_H-M   'P 1'
#
loop_
_entity.id
_entity.type
_entity.pdbx_description
1 polymer ?
#
loop_
_entity_poly.entity_id
_entity_poly.type
_entity_poly.pdbx_seq_one_letter_code
_entity_poly.pdbx_strand_id
1 'polypeptide(L)'
;MAQVSIKGLEDKQAFLEAGVKLPAYDLTELKEHSSAHPVWLHFGAGNIFRGFIASLQQDLLNKGLSNSGIHTVSSMDCEVIDKVFVPHDCLTMNVTLLPDTKVELEVIGSVVKGLKVNGSCAEDEKELERLAADKSLQMLSYTITEKGYALKDIDGNFTALAKKDIDNGPQSQCIHAMALSARLLYIRYKNGAYPLALVSICLLYTSPSPRDRG
;
A
#
# COMPACT_ATOMS: atom_id res chain seq x y z
N MET A 1 26.56 -11.98 4.74
CA MET A 1 25.93 -11.26 3.63
C MET A 1 24.84 -10.40 4.25
N ALA A 2 24.90 -9.08 4.10
CA ALA A 2 23.91 -8.18 4.68
C ALA A 2 22.54 -8.45 4.06
N GLN A 3 21.51 -8.61 4.88
CA GLN A 3 20.14 -8.87 4.47
C GLN A 3 19.31 -7.58 4.58
N VAL A 4 18.45 -7.31 3.61
CA VAL A 4 17.51 -6.19 3.68
C VAL A 4 16.41 -6.52 4.70
N SER A 5 16.65 -6.15 5.95
CA SER A 5 15.75 -6.27 7.10
C SER A 5 16.18 -5.23 8.16
N ILE A 6 15.32 -4.90 9.11
CA ILE A 6 15.66 -3.93 10.17
C ILE A 6 16.94 -4.36 10.88
N LYS A 7 17.03 -5.64 11.26
CA LYS A 7 18.22 -6.20 11.88
C LYS A 7 19.45 -6.16 10.95
N GLY A 8 19.25 -6.44 9.66
CA GLY A 8 20.37 -6.41 8.69
C GLY A 8 20.91 -5.01 8.46
N LEU A 9 20.07 -3.98 8.59
CA LEU A 9 20.50 -2.57 8.45
C LEU A 9 21.31 -2.06 9.65
N GLU A 10 21.48 -2.83 10.74
CA GLU A 10 22.42 -2.50 11.82
C GLU A 10 23.86 -2.46 11.29
N ASP A 11 24.20 -3.29 10.29
CA ASP A 11 25.48 -3.24 9.57
C ASP A 11 25.43 -2.19 8.44
N LYS A 12 25.27 -0.93 8.83
CA LYS A 12 25.19 0.20 7.88
C LYS A 12 26.40 0.27 6.95
N GLN A 13 27.59 -0.09 7.48
CA GLN A 13 28.84 0.01 6.73
C GLN A 13 28.85 -0.88 5.49
N ALA A 14 28.36 -2.12 5.61
CA ALA A 14 28.29 -3.05 4.48
C ALA A 14 27.39 -2.54 3.35
N PHE A 15 26.27 -1.87 3.68
CA PHE A 15 25.39 -1.25 2.68
C PHE A 15 26.03 -0.03 2.01
N LEU A 16 26.68 0.84 2.79
CA LEU A 16 27.35 2.03 2.27
C LEU A 16 28.53 1.68 1.35
N GLU A 17 29.32 0.67 1.70
CA GLU A 17 30.40 0.15 0.85
C GLU A 17 29.88 -0.45 -0.46
N ALA A 18 28.67 -1.03 -0.44
CA ALA A 18 27.98 -1.50 -1.62
C ALA A 18 27.30 -0.37 -2.43
N GLY A 19 27.41 0.89 -2.01
CA GLY A 19 26.78 2.03 -2.67
C GLY A 19 25.26 2.11 -2.50
N VAL A 20 24.70 1.47 -1.47
CA VAL A 20 23.26 1.44 -1.19
C VAL A 20 22.87 2.62 -0.31
N LYS A 21 21.90 3.42 -0.77
CA LYS A 21 21.29 4.48 0.01
C LYS A 21 20.36 3.85 1.07
N LEU A 22 20.43 4.34 2.30
CA LEU A 22 19.62 3.88 3.43
C LEU A 22 18.62 4.97 3.86
N PRO A 23 17.46 4.58 4.47
CA PRO A 23 16.56 5.54 5.11
C PRO A 23 17.31 6.41 6.14
N ALA A 24 17.02 7.72 6.15
CA ALA A 24 17.65 8.69 7.07
C ALA A 24 16.84 8.88 8.36
N TYR A 25 15.77 8.13 8.57
CA TYR A 25 14.87 8.19 9.74
C TYR A 25 14.90 6.86 10.50
N ASP A 26 14.37 6.86 11.72
CA ASP A 26 14.24 5.65 12.53
C ASP A 26 13.05 4.81 12.04
N LEU A 27 13.34 3.59 11.59
CA LEU A 27 12.34 2.65 11.06
C LEU A 27 11.40 2.11 12.14
N THR A 28 11.90 1.94 13.36
CA THR A 28 11.10 1.42 14.48
C THR A 28 10.12 2.49 14.94
N GLU A 29 10.61 3.70 15.15
CA GLU A 29 9.77 4.86 15.52
C GLU A 29 8.71 5.12 14.45
N LEU A 30 9.06 5.07 13.15
CA LEU A 30 8.10 5.23 12.07
C LEU A 30 6.98 4.18 12.13
N LYS A 31 7.33 2.91 12.36
CA LYS A 31 6.36 1.82 12.44
C LYS A 31 5.42 1.97 13.64
N GLU A 32 5.97 2.30 14.80
CA GLU A 32 5.19 2.52 16.03
C GLU A 32 4.25 3.70 15.86
N HIS A 33 4.76 4.84 15.38
CA HIS A 33 3.96 6.03 15.13
C HIS A 33 2.84 5.77 14.13
N SER A 34 3.15 5.15 12.99
CA SER A 34 2.17 4.89 11.93
C SER A 34 1.14 3.83 12.33
N SER A 35 1.47 2.91 13.23
CA SER A 35 0.53 1.94 13.79
C SER A 35 -0.44 2.61 14.76
N ALA A 36 0.04 3.56 15.58
CA ALA A 36 -0.78 4.32 16.51
C ALA A 36 -1.62 5.42 15.82
N HIS A 37 -1.09 5.99 14.75
CA HIS A 37 -1.70 7.11 14.01
C HIS A 37 -1.62 6.84 12.50
N PRO A 38 -2.41 5.89 11.97
CA PRO A 38 -2.39 5.57 10.55
C PRO A 38 -2.91 6.74 9.72
N VAL A 39 -2.16 7.13 8.69
CA VAL A 39 -2.53 8.25 7.81
C VAL A 39 -2.87 7.77 6.39
N TRP A 40 -2.15 6.77 5.91
CA TRP A 40 -2.22 6.35 4.52
C TRP A 40 -2.38 4.83 4.41
N LEU A 41 -3.47 4.41 3.76
CA LEU A 41 -3.73 3.03 3.37
C LEU A 41 -3.70 2.93 1.84
N HIS A 42 -2.90 2.01 1.30
CA HIS A 42 -2.70 1.85 -0.14
C HIS A 42 -3.13 0.46 -0.61
N PHE A 43 -3.92 0.41 -1.67
CA PHE A 43 -4.34 -0.81 -2.32
C PHE A 43 -3.42 -1.13 -3.50
N GLY A 44 -2.68 -2.21 -3.38
CA GLY A 44 -1.73 -2.69 -4.36
C GLY A 44 -0.30 -2.72 -3.80
N ALA A 45 0.29 -3.90 -3.77
CA ALA A 45 1.63 -4.14 -3.21
C ALA A 45 2.68 -4.42 -4.31
N GLY A 46 2.32 -4.14 -5.57
CA GLY A 46 3.14 -4.45 -6.75
C GLY A 46 4.35 -3.54 -6.95
N ASN A 47 5.06 -3.74 -8.06
CA ASN A 47 6.30 -3.02 -8.37
C ASN A 47 6.12 -1.51 -8.49
N ILE A 48 5.01 -1.03 -9.08
CA ILE A 48 4.73 0.40 -9.20
C ILE A 48 4.60 1.05 -7.82
N PHE A 49 3.88 0.40 -6.90
CA PHE A 49 3.77 0.89 -5.55
C PHE A 49 5.14 0.95 -4.86
N ARG A 50 5.90 -0.17 -4.87
CA ARG A 50 7.18 -0.27 -4.19
C ARG A 50 8.24 0.66 -4.79
N GLY A 51 8.34 0.70 -6.12
CA GLY A 51 9.38 1.44 -6.83
C GLY A 51 9.09 2.92 -7.00
N PHE A 52 7.84 3.36 -6.90
CA PHE A 52 7.48 4.76 -7.14
C PHE A 52 6.78 5.38 -5.93
N ILE A 53 5.62 4.89 -5.52
CA ILE A 53 4.82 5.54 -4.46
C ILE A 53 5.53 5.48 -3.11
N ALA A 54 6.05 4.31 -2.74
CA ALA A 54 6.80 4.13 -1.51
C ALA A 54 8.11 4.94 -1.51
N SER A 55 8.77 5.09 -2.66
CA SER A 55 9.95 5.91 -2.82
C SER A 55 9.66 7.40 -2.61
N LEU A 56 8.56 7.92 -3.16
CA LEU A 56 8.14 9.31 -2.92
C LEU A 56 7.86 9.58 -1.44
N GLN A 57 7.20 8.65 -0.75
CA GLN A 57 6.96 8.78 0.68
C GLN A 57 8.27 8.72 1.48
N GLN A 58 9.22 7.88 1.06
CA GLN A 58 10.55 7.86 1.66
C GLN A 58 11.27 9.18 1.54
N ASP A 59 11.18 9.83 0.38
CA ASP A 59 11.76 11.16 0.18
C ASP A 59 11.19 12.20 1.15
N LEU A 60 9.89 12.15 1.43
CA LEU A 60 9.26 13.03 2.40
C LEU A 60 9.74 12.73 3.83
N LEU A 61 9.85 11.44 4.18
CA LEU A 61 10.38 11.00 5.48
C LEU A 61 11.84 11.41 5.66
N ASN A 62 12.69 11.18 4.66
CA ASN A 62 14.11 11.55 4.68
C ASN A 62 14.32 13.07 4.84
N LYS A 63 13.38 13.89 4.35
CA LYS A 63 13.41 15.36 4.48
C LYS A 63 12.73 15.87 5.75
N GLY A 64 12.18 15.00 6.59
CA GLY A 64 11.41 15.38 7.78
C GLY A 64 10.10 16.10 7.48
N LEU A 65 9.57 15.94 6.24
CA LEU A 65 8.30 16.54 5.81
C LEU A 65 7.09 15.63 6.08
N SER A 66 7.34 14.42 6.53
CA SER A 66 6.34 13.44 6.97
C SER A 66 6.90 12.64 8.15
N ASN A 67 6.01 12.15 9.00
CA ASN A 67 6.30 11.23 10.09
C ASN A 67 5.47 9.94 10.02
N SER A 68 4.79 9.70 8.90
CA SER A 68 3.88 8.57 8.72
C SER A 68 4.30 7.71 7.55
N GLY A 69 4.31 6.40 7.74
CA GLY A 69 4.51 5.42 6.68
C GLY A 69 3.20 4.96 6.05
N ILE A 70 3.31 4.06 5.09
CA ILE A 70 2.18 3.53 4.31
C ILE A 70 1.83 2.12 4.80
N HIS A 71 0.55 1.88 5.08
CA HIS A 71 0.00 0.54 5.19
C HIS A 71 -0.44 0.09 3.80
N THR A 72 0.02 -1.07 3.32
CA THR A 72 -0.38 -1.58 2.01
C THR A 72 -1.27 -2.81 2.14
N VAL A 73 -2.21 -2.95 1.22
CA VAL A 73 -3.20 -4.02 1.18
C VAL A 73 -3.09 -4.78 -0.13
N SER A 74 -3.07 -6.11 -0.03
CA SER A 74 -3.25 -6.99 -1.18
C SER A 74 -4.41 -7.93 -0.97
N SER A 75 -5.35 -7.97 -1.92
CA SER A 75 -6.51 -8.86 -1.90
C SER A 75 -6.45 -9.94 -2.98
N MET A 76 -5.69 -9.73 -4.05
CA MET A 76 -5.57 -10.64 -5.18
C MET A 76 -4.24 -11.39 -5.17
N ASP A 77 -3.13 -10.66 -5.18
CA ASP A 77 -1.77 -11.22 -5.15
C ASP A 77 -1.20 -11.09 -3.73
N CYS A 78 -1.63 -11.98 -2.84
CA CYS A 78 -1.16 -11.98 -1.46
C CYS A 78 0.24 -12.57 -1.29
N GLU A 79 0.78 -13.28 -2.30
CA GLU A 79 2.13 -13.85 -2.23
C GLU A 79 3.21 -12.77 -2.07
N VAL A 80 2.97 -11.58 -2.61
CA VAL A 80 3.90 -10.45 -2.45
C VAL A 80 4.07 -10.05 -0.98
N ILE A 81 3.02 -10.16 -0.17
CA ILE A 81 3.11 -9.90 1.26
C ILE A 81 4.00 -10.96 1.92
N ASP A 82 3.74 -12.25 1.65
CA ASP A 82 4.47 -13.35 2.26
C ASP A 82 5.93 -13.46 1.80
N LYS A 83 6.19 -13.19 0.51
CA LYS A 83 7.51 -13.41 -0.10
C LYS A 83 8.41 -12.16 -0.10
N VAL A 84 7.82 -10.96 -0.05
CA VAL A 84 8.57 -9.71 -0.16
C VAL A 84 8.50 -8.89 1.13
N PHE A 85 7.30 -8.65 1.68
CA PHE A 85 7.20 -7.76 2.84
C PHE A 85 7.53 -8.45 4.16
N VAL A 86 6.95 -9.60 4.45
CA VAL A 86 7.14 -10.29 5.73
C VAL A 86 8.61 -10.65 5.98
N PRO A 87 9.35 -11.29 5.03
CA PRO A 87 10.74 -11.70 5.29
C PRO A 87 11.72 -10.54 5.45
N HIS A 88 11.34 -9.34 5.02
CA HIS A 88 12.19 -8.17 4.96
C HIS A 88 11.70 -7.01 5.83
N ASP A 89 10.85 -7.27 6.83
CA ASP A 89 10.30 -6.22 7.71
C ASP A 89 9.64 -5.07 6.94
N CYS A 90 8.97 -5.36 5.82
CA CYS A 90 8.41 -4.41 4.85
C CYS A 90 9.45 -3.52 4.14
N LEU A 91 10.74 -3.79 4.27
CA LEU A 91 11.79 -3.12 3.49
C LEU A 91 11.85 -3.70 2.08
N THR A 92 12.14 -2.85 1.11
CA THR A 92 12.37 -3.27 -0.28
C THR A 92 13.60 -2.58 -0.85
N MET A 93 14.23 -3.18 -1.87
CA MET A 93 15.36 -2.59 -2.57
C MET A 93 14.89 -2.01 -3.89
N ASN A 94 15.06 -0.71 -4.09
CA ASN A 94 14.91 -0.07 -5.38
C ASN A 94 16.22 -0.09 -6.15
N VAL A 95 16.11 -0.43 -7.43
CA VAL A 95 17.21 -0.41 -8.39
C VAL A 95 16.83 0.55 -9.50
N THR A 96 17.45 1.73 -9.53
CA THR A 96 17.21 2.74 -10.56
C THR A 96 18.30 2.69 -11.60
N LEU A 97 17.91 2.43 -12.83
CA LEU A 97 18.81 2.45 -13.98
C LEU A 97 18.89 3.88 -14.51
N LEU A 98 20.05 4.49 -14.41
CA LEU A 98 20.32 5.83 -14.94
C LEU A 98 20.91 5.77 -16.35
N PRO A 99 20.90 6.90 -17.10
CA PRO A 99 21.69 7.02 -18.32
C PRO A 99 23.16 6.63 -18.06
N ASP A 100 23.86 6.17 -19.09
CA ASP A 100 25.25 5.73 -19.02
C ASP A 100 25.50 4.46 -18.18
N THR A 101 24.52 3.56 -18.11
CA THR A 101 24.62 2.27 -17.40
C THR A 101 24.88 2.37 -15.89
N LYS A 102 24.72 3.55 -15.32
CA LYS A 102 24.81 3.72 -13.86
C LYS A 102 23.60 3.13 -13.16
N VAL A 103 23.83 2.57 -11.98
CA VAL A 103 22.81 1.98 -11.14
C VAL A 103 22.81 2.69 -9.80
N GLU A 104 21.64 3.14 -9.36
CA GLU A 104 21.44 3.58 -8.00
C GLU A 104 20.66 2.52 -7.22
N LEU A 105 21.12 2.22 -6.02
CA LEU A 105 20.51 1.26 -5.10
C LEU A 105 20.02 2.02 -3.87
N GLU A 106 18.76 1.76 -3.49
CA GLU A 106 18.15 2.40 -2.31
C GLU A 106 17.26 1.42 -1.55
N VAL A 107 17.43 1.34 -0.24
CA VAL A 107 16.50 0.62 0.63
C VAL A 107 15.30 1.51 0.92
N ILE A 108 14.11 1.05 0.57
CA ILE A 108 12.84 1.73 0.85
C ILE A 108 12.25 1.16 2.14
N GLY A 109 12.03 2.02 3.13
CA GLY A 109 11.48 1.68 4.45
C GLY A 109 10.20 2.41 4.80
N SER A 110 9.60 3.13 3.85
CA SER A 110 8.37 3.91 4.04
C SER A 110 7.09 3.06 4.19
N VAL A 111 7.15 1.76 3.86
CA VAL A 111 6.05 0.81 4.06
C VAL A 111 6.16 0.20 5.46
N VAL A 112 5.15 0.43 6.29
CA VAL A 112 5.18 -0.01 7.70
C VAL A 112 4.53 -1.36 7.91
N LYS A 113 3.52 -1.71 7.10
CA LYS A 113 2.83 -3.00 7.17
C LYS A 113 2.20 -3.38 5.85
N GLY A 114 2.29 -4.66 5.49
CA GLY A 114 1.55 -5.28 4.39
C GLY A 114 0.45 -6.16 4.95
N LEU A 115 -0.79 -6.03 4.44
CA LEU A 115 -1.98 -6.75 4.89
C LEU A 115 -2.52 -7.65 3.78
N LYS A 116 -2.82 -8.91 4.11
CA LYS A 116 -3.53 -9.86 3.24
C LYS A 116 -5.01 -9.83 3.53
N VAL A 117 -5.82 -9.49 2.55
CA VAL A 117 -7.27 -9.34 2.72
C VAL A 117 -8.06 -10.15 1.68
N ASN A 118 -7.79 -11.44 1.66
CA ASN A 118 -8.47 -12.41 0.81
C ASN A 118 -9.17 -13.53 1.61
N GLY A 119 -9.35 -13.31 2.91
CA GLY A 119 -9.91 -14.29 3.83
C GLY A 119 -8.92 -15.30 4.39
N SER A 120 -7.64 -15.25 4.00
CA SER A 120 -6.63 -16.20 4.50
C SER A 120 -5.99 -15.79 5.83
N CYS A 121 -6.15 -14.52 6.27
CA CYS A 121 -5.56 -13.99 7.48
C CYS A 121 -6.56 -13.13 8.26
N ALA A 122 -7.17 -13.70 9.29
CA ALA A 122 -8.17 -13.00 10.11
C ALA A 122 -7.58 -11.83 10.92
N GLU A 123 -6.28 -11.86 11.21
CA GLU A 123 -5.60 -10.78 11.94
C GLU A 123 -5.43 -9.56 11.04
N ASP A 124 -5.05 -9.77 9.77
CA ASP A 124 -4.91 -8.68 8.79
C ASP A 124 -6.28 -8.05 8.46
N GLU A 125 -7.35 -8.85 8.41
CA GLU A 125 -8.71 -8.35 8.23
C GLU A 125 -9.14 -7.45 9.39
N LYS A 126 -8.89 -7.87 10.64
CA LYS A 126 -9.18 -7.05 11.83
C LYS A 126 -8.36 -5.77 11.86
N GLU A 127 -7.10 -5.87 11.47
CA GLU A 127 -6.22 -4.69 11.40
C GLU A 127 -6.71 -3.71 10.34
N LEU A 128 -7.13 -4.20 9.18
CA LEU A 128 -7.71 -3.36 8.13
C LEU A 128 -8.97 -2.62 8.62
N GLU A 129 -9.86 -3.30 9.36
CA GLU A 129 -11.04 -2.70 9.98
C GLU A 129 -10.65 -1.62 11.00
N ARG A 130 -9.65 -1.90 11.84
CA ARG A 130 -9.12 -0.94 12.81
C ARG A 130 -8.60 0.32 12.12
N LEU A 131 -7.78 0.15 11.07
CA LEU A 131 -7.25 1.28 10.28
C LEU A 131 -8.38 2.11 9.67
N ALA A 132 -9.40 1.47 9.10
CA ALA A 132 -10.54 2.17 8.50
C ALA A 132 -11.37 2.97 9.52
N ALA A 133 -11.49 2.46 10.74
CA ALA A 133 -12.22 3.12 11.82
C ALA A 133 -11.43 4.29 12.45
N ASP A 134 -10.10 4.31 12.28
CA ASP A 134 -9.24 5.28 12.94
C ASP A 134 -9.42 6.70 12.34
N LYS A 135 -9.63 7.68 13.23
CA LYS A 135 -9.82 9.07 12.84
C LYS A 135 -8.61 9.70 12.12
N SER A 136 -7.41 9.19 12.42
CA SER A 136 -6.16 9.71 11.83
C SER A 136 -5.97 9.30 10.37
N LEU A 137 -6.66 8.26 9.88
CA LEU A 137 -6.58 7.84 8.49
C LEU A 137 -7.16 8.93 7.58
N GLN A 138 -6.36 9.42 6.65
CA GLN A 138 -6.70 10.55 5.77
C GLN A 138 -6.86 10.15 4.31
N MET A 139 -6.20 9.06 3.88
CA MET A 139 -6.13 8.71 2.47
C MET A 139 -6.21 7.19 2.24
N LEU A 140 -7.07 6.81 1.28
CA LEU A 140 -7.00 5.54 0.58
C LEU A 140 -6.50 5.80 -0.84
N SER A 141 -5.47 5.08 -1.27
CA SER A 141 -4.97 5.20 -2.64
C SER A 141 -4.83 3.84 -3.32
N TYR A 142 -4.76 3.83 -4.64
CA TYR A 142 -4.85 2.61 -5.44
C TYR A 142 -3.83 2.63 -6.56
N THR A 143 -3.04 1.54 -6.69
CA THR A 143 -2.27 1.19 -7.89
C THR A 143 -2.71 -0.19 -8.37
N ILE A 144 -3.98 -0.32 -8.72
CA ILE A 144 -4.57 -1.57 -9.20
C ILE A 144 -4.80 -1.49 -10.72
N THR A 145 -4.89 -2.64 -11.36
CA THR A 145 -5.16 -2.72 -12.80
C THR A 145 -6.61 -2.38 -13.11
N GLU A 146 -6.91 -2.11 -14.40
CA GLU A 146 -8.27 -1.86 -14.89
C GLU A 146 -9.28 -2.91 -14.40
N LYS A 147 -8.89 -4.19 -14.46
CA LYS A 147 -9.71 -5.29 -13.96
C LYS A 147 -10.04 -5.17 -12.48
N GLY A 148 -9.16 -4.56 -11.69
CA GLY A 148 -9.40 -4.31 -10.26
C GLY A 148 -10.46 -3.24 -9.98
N TYR A 149 -10.74 -2.34 -10.95
CA TYR A 149 -11.82 -1.36 -10.85
C TYR A 149 -13.14 -1.86 -11.42
N ALA A 150 -13.09 -2.79 -12.39
CA ALA A 150 -14.26 -3.20 -13.14
C ALA A 150 -15.20 -4.08 -12.31
N LEU A 151 -16.34 -3.52 -11.91
CA LEU A 151 -17.42 -4.28 -11.27
C LEU A 151 -18.21 -5.12 -12.27
N LYS A 152 -18.22 -4.71 -13.54
CA LYS A 152 -18.99 -5.35 -14.62
C LYS A 152 -18.06 -5.79 -15.74
N ASP A 153 -18.47 -6.84 -16.44
CA ASP A 153 -17.86 -7.31 -17.67
C ASP A 153 -18.31 -6.49 -18.89
N ILE A 154 -17.84 -6.87 -20.08
CA ILE A 154 -18.16 -6.21 -21.34
C ILE A 154 -19.66 -6.29 -21.68
N ASP A 155 -20.36 -7.30 -21.20
CA ASP A 155 -21.79 -7.52 -21.42
C ASP A 155 -22.67 -6.77 -20.40
N GLY A 156 -22.05 -6.04 -19.46
CA GLY A 156 -22.74 -5.27 -18.44
C GLY A 156 -23.17 -6.08 -17.20
N ASN A 157 -22.80 -7.35 -17.11
CA ASN A 157 -23.05 -8.20 -15.94
C ASN A 157 -22.00 -7.98 -14.87
N PHE A 158 -22.36 -8.13 -13.61
CA PHE A 158 -21.35 -8.12 -12.55
C PHE A 158 -20.36 -9.28 -12.74
N THR A 159 -19.08 -8.99 -12.60
CA THR A 159 -18.04 -10.03 -12.54
C THR A 159 -18.35 -11.00 -11.41
N ALA A 160 -17.93 -12.27 -11.54
CA ALA A 160 -18.21 -13.29 -10.51
C ALA A 160 -17.70 -12.85 -9.12
N LEU A 161 -16.54 -12.17 -9.07
CA LEU A 161 -15.95 -11.67 -7.83
C LEU A 161 -16.79 -10.52 -7.24
N ALA A 162 -17.14 -9.52 -8.05
CA ALA A 162 -17.95 -8.40 -7.60
C ALA A 162 -19.34 -8.85 -7.13
N LYS A 163 -19.96 -9.79 -7.88
CA LYS A 163 -21.25 -10.37 -7.51
C LYS A 163 -21.19 -11.05 -6.15
N LYS A 164 -20.17 -11.90 -5.92
CA LYS A 164 -19.97 -12.58 -4.65
C LYS A 164 -19.87 -11.59 -3.48
N ASP A 165 -19.08 -10.54 -3.63
CA ASP A 165 -18.90 -9.53 -2.60
C ASP A 165 -20.17 -8.72 -2.34
N ILE A 166 -20.93 -8.40 -3.39
CA ILE A 166 -22.23 -7.71 -3.28
C ILE A 166 -23.26 -8.59 -2.57
N ASP A 167 -23.38 -9.85 -2.97
CA ASP A 167 -24.34 -10.80 -2.40
C ASP A 167 -24.04 -11.05 -0.89
N ASN A 168 -22.77 -11.06 -0.52
CA ASN A 168 -22.33 -11.22 0.86
C ASN A 168 -22.56 -9.95 1.73
N GLY A 169 -22.62 -8.79 1.10
CA GLY A 169 -22.88 -7.51 1.75
C GLY A 169 -21.66 -6.90 2.49
N PRO A 170 -21.82 -5.68 3.05
CA PRO A 170 -20.70 -4.87 3.55
C PRO A 170 -20.09 -5.36 4.87
N GLN A 171 -20.67 -6.35 5.51
CA GLN A 171 -20.15 -6.93 6.76
C GLN A 171 -19.35 -8.22 6.51
N SER A 172 -19.26 -8.68 5.27
CA SER A 172 -18.50 -9.86 4.90
C SER A 172 -17.11 -9.49 4.39
N GLN A 173 -16.27 -10.50 4.26
CA GLN A 173 -14.99 -10.36 3.59
C GLN A 173 -15.20 -10.03 2.12
N CYS A 174 -14.65 -8.91 1.68
CA CYS A 174 -14.66 -8.50 0.29
C CYS A 174 -13.25 -8.65 -0.29
N ILE A 175 -13.17 -9.19 -1.51
CA ILE A 175 -11.89 -9.39 -2.22
C ILE A 175 -11.75 -8.37 -3.36
N HIS A 176 -12.86 -8.01 -4.02
CA HIS A 176 -12.83 -7.00 -5.06
C HIS A 176 -12.50 -5.63 -4.46
N ALA A 177 -11.49 -4.93 -5.01
CA ALA A 177 -10.97 -3.70 -4.42
C ALA A 177 -12.04 -2.62 -4.19
N MET A 178 -13.01 -2.48 -5.09
CA MET A 178 -14.09 -1.49 -4.95
C MET A 178 -15.11 -1.92 -3.88
N ALA A 179 -15.46 -3.20 -3.81
CA ALA A 179 -16.34 -3.71 -2.76
C ALA A 179 -15.67 -3.59 -1.37
N LEU A 180 -14.38 -3.92 -1.30
CA LEU A 180 -13.58 -3.74 -0.08
C LEU A 180 -13.52 -2.27 0.33
N SER A 181 -13.30 -1.36 -0.62
CA SER A 181 -13.33 0.09 -0.35
C SER A 181 -14.68 0.55 0.18
N ALA A 182 -15.77 0.09 -0.41
CA ALA A 182 -17.13 0.40 0.07
C ALA A 182 -17.36 -0.11 1.51
N ARG A 183 -16.86 -1.31 1.82
CA ARG A 183 -16.88 -1.85 3.19
C ARG A 183 -16.10 -0.97 4.17
N LEU A 184 -14.89 -0.53 3.81
CA LEU A 184 -14.08 0.33 4.67
C LEU A 184 -14.75 1.69 4.89
N LEU A 185 -15.37 2.28 3.86
CA LEU A 185 -16.15 3.51 3.98
C LEU A 185 -17.37 3.31 4.88
N TYR A 186 -18.04 2.16 4.81
CA TYR A 186 -19.13 1.83 5.71
C TYR A 186 -18.66 1.70 7.17
N ILE A 187 -17.54 1.01 7.42
CA ILE A 187 -16.92 0.93 8.75
C ILE A 187 -16.61 2.34 9.27
N ARG A 188 -16.01 3.17 8.44
CA ARG A 188 -15.67 4.56 8.79
C ARG A 188 -16.90 5.39 9.11
N TYR A 189 -17.95 5.27 8.31
CA TYR A 189 -19.24 5.94 8.57
C TYR A 189 -19.81 5.56 9.94
N LYS A 190 -19.78 4.27 10.29
CA LYS A 190 -20.26 3.77 11.59
C LYS A 190 -19.41 4.24 12.77
N ASN A 191 -18.15 4.62 12.55
CA ASN A 191 -17.19 5.02 13.58
C ASN A 191 -16.92 6.53 13.62
N GLY A 192 -17.78 7.36 13.06
CA GLY A 192 -17.67 8.82 13.19
C GLY A 192 -17.63 9.58 11.89
N ALA A 193 -17.73 8.90 10.72
CA ALA A 193 -17.80 9.50 9.38
C ALA A 193 -16.66 10.51 9.09
N TYR A 194 -15.46 10.26 9.63
CA TYR A 194 -14.31 11.14 9.45
C TYR A 194 -13.96 11.31 7.97
N PRO A 195 -13.56 12.50 7.52
CA PRO A 195 -13.15 12.77 6.14
C PRO A 195 -12.05 11.80 5.66
N LEU A 196 -12.10 11.43 4.39
CA LEU A 196 -11.16 10.49 3.77
C LEU A 196 -11.00 10.83 2.28
N ALA A 197 -9.78 10.99 1.81
CA ALA A 197 -9.49 11.14 0.40
C ALA A 197 -9.40 9.77 -0.28
N LEU A 198 -10.06 9.60 -1.41
CA LEU A 198 -9.90 8.44 -2.30
C LEU A 198 -9.06 8.88 -3.50
N VAL A 199 -7.88 8.27 -3.67
CA VAL A 199 -6.89 8.70 -4.66
C VAL A 199 -6.58 7.55 -5.61
N SER A 200 -7.07 7.63 -6.84
CA SER A 200 -6.68 6.70 -7.90
C SER A 200 -5.34 7.13 -8.47
N ILE A 201 -4.30 6.31 -8.23
CA ILE A 201 -2.97 6.49 -8.81
C ILE A 201 -2.84 5.46 -9.94
N CYS A 202 -3.80 5.49 -10.85
CA CYS A 202 -3.85 4.54 -11.96
C CYS A 202 -3.10 5.09 -13.16
N LEU A 203 -2.27 4.24 -13.77
CA LEU A 203 -1.60 4.53 -15.05
C LEU A 203 -2.52 4.27 -16.25
N LEU A 204 -3.82 4.07 -16.05
CA LEU A 204 -4.77 3.87 -17.12
C LEU A 204 -5.01 5.18 -17.87
N TYR A 205 -4.68 5.16 -19.15
CA TYR A 205 -4.90 6.24 -20.09
C TYR A 205 -6.37 6.68 -20.22
N THR A 206 -7.30 5.91 -19.68
CA THR A 206 -8.75 6.08 -19.84
C THR A 206 -9.52 6.44 -18.58
N SER A 207 -8.86 6.83 -17.48
CA SER A 207 -9.57 7.51 -16.41
C SER A 207 -9.93 8.91 -16.91
N PRO A 208 -11.19 9.16 -17.35
CA PRO A 208 -11.53 10.48 -17.86
C PRO A 208 -11.38 11.49 -16.72
N SER A 209 -10.37 12.34 -16.83
CA SER A 209 -10.29 13.54 -16.01
C SER A 209 -11.55 14.38 -16.27
N PRO A 210 -12.10 15.07 -15.27
CA PRO A 210 -13.16 16.05 -15.51
C PRO A 210 -12.79 17.10 -16.57
N ARG A 211 -11.51 17.28 -16.89
CA ARG A 211 -10.99 18.15 -17.95
C ARG A 211 -11.11 17.54 -19.35
N ASP A 212 -11.21 16.21 -19.47
CA ASP A 212 -11.31 15.51 -20.76
C ASP A 212 -12.75 15.43 -21.27
N ARG A 213 -13.70 16.04 -20.55
CA ARG A 213 -15.13 16.15 -20.91
C ARG A 213 -15.48 17.51 -21.49
N GLY A 214 -14.50 18.19 -22.06
CA GLY A 214 -14.70 19.43 -22.79
C GLY A 214 -15.51 19.28 -24.07
#